data_1e1c155479c3f7ecf1b53dd0503805a8
#
_entry.id   1e1c155479c3f7ecf1b53dd0503805a8
#
_cell.length_a   1.000
_cell.length_b   1.000
_cell.length_c   1.000
_cell.angle_alpha   90.00
_cell.angle_beta   90.00
_cell.angle_gamma   90.00
#
_symmetry.space_group_name_H-M   'P 1'
#
loop_
_entity.id
_entity.type
_entity.pdbx_description
1 polymer ?
#
loop_
_entity_poly.entity_id
_entity_poly.type
_entity_poly.pdbx_seq_one_letter_code
_entity_poly.pdbx_strand_id
1 'polypeptide(L)'
;GQCARDFIQFLHRAGQTYWQILPICPTGYGNSPYQSFSSYAGNPYMIDFDDLKEEGLLQEEEYASLSWGDQPAAVDYGLLYGHKFTVLKTACSRIAGVLSEQFQKFCKEQKFWLDDYALYMSIKDYHGGQSWKEWPETLQKREKDSLEAIHQELTDEILFWKKVQFLFFYQWDKLKAHAEENNIKIIGDLPIYVSYDSADVWAHPEEFQLDENLCPIEVAGCPPDGFSADGQLWGNPLFNWDYMKETEYQWWVNRIAYQSKIYDVIRIDHFRGFDEYYAIPYGDSTAKNGYWKPGPGMDLFTTIENKLGKLPIIAEDLGFLTDSVKQLLASTGFPGMKVLEFAFDSRDTGSGYLPHCYPNNCVVYTGTHDNDTILGWFETAPEEFQNNAIRYLRLTKEEGYHIGMMRCAWASVADTAIMQMQDFLGLGVEGRMNTPSTLGGNWTWRCLPGDYNNELADWLHDEMEIYQR
;
A
#
# COMPACT_ATOMS: atom_id res chain seq x y z
N GLY A 1 5.95 -9.72 -13.80
CA GLY A 1 7.03 -9.92 -14.78
C GLY A 1 8.17 -10.76 -14.20
N GLN A 2 9.21 -11.00 -15.02
CA GLN A 2 10.31 -11.92 -14.67
C GLN A 2 11.05 -11.50 -13.41
N CYS A 3 11.38 -10.22 -13.23
CA CYS A 3 12.06 -9.75 -12.02
C CYS A 3 11.31 -10.08 -10.72
N ALA A 4 9.99 -10.02 -10.73
CA ALA A 4 9.19 -10.40 -9.56
C ALA A 4 9.20 -11.92 -9.30
N ARG A 5 9.23 -12.73 -10.36
CA ARG A 5 9.40 -14.19 -10.26
C ARG A 5 10.80 -14.56 -9.74
N ASP A 6 11.83 -13.90 -10.23
CA ASP A 6 13.21 -14.10 -9.77
C ASP A 6 13.35 -13.70 -8.28
N PHE A 7 12.68 -12.63 -7.87
CA PHE A 7 12.66 -12.22 -6.47
C PHE A 7 11.96 -13.25 -5.56
N ILE A 8 10.86 -13.84 -6.01
CA ILE A 8 10.21 -14.95 -5.27
C ILE A 8 11.16 -16.14 -5.14
N GLN A 9 11.90 -16.50 -6.19
CA GLN A 9 12.89 -17.58 -6.12
C GLN A 9 14.04 -17.25 -5.17
N PHE A 10 14.50 -15.98 -5.17
CA PHE A 10 15.46 -15.50 -4.19
C PHE A 10 14.95 -15.66 -2.76
N LEU A 11 13.72 -15.22 -2.47
CA LEU A 11 13.10 -15.35 -1.14
C LEU A 11 12.99 -16.81 -0.71
N HIS A 12 12.56 -17.70 -1.61
CA HIS A 12 12.50 -19.14 -1.34
C HIS A 12 13.87 -19.71 -1.00
N ARG A 13 14.92 -19.41 -1.80
CA ARG A 13 16.29 -19.83 -1.54
C ARG A 13 16.81 -19.27 -0.21
N ALA A 14 16.46 -18.04 0.12
CA ALA A 14 16.83 -17.37 1.36
C ALA A 14 16.07 -17.88 2.60
N GLY A 15 15.24 -18.91 2.48
CA GLY A 15 14.46 -19.46 3.58
C GLY A 15 13.35 -18.53 4.07
N GLN A 16 12.96 -17.51 3.29
CA GLN A 16 11.91 -16.58 3.67
C GLN A 16 10.53 -17.19 3.46
N THR A 17 9.53 -16.71 4.21
CA THR A 17 8.14 -17.18 4.14
C THR A 17 7.17 -16.10 3.68
N TYR A 18 7.55 -14.84 3.80
CA TYR A 18 6.70 -13.70 3.46
C TYR A 18 7.39 -12.71 2.53
N TRP A 19 6.59 -12.14 1.65
CA TRP A 19 6.93 -10.94 0.88
C TRP A 19 5.92 -9.85 1.20
N GLN A 20 6.31 -8.85 1.98
CA GLN A 20 5.48 -7.68 2.22
C GLN A 20 5.69 -6.66 1.11
N ILE A 21 4.58 -6.13 0.59
CA ILE A 21 4.56 -5.15 -0.50
C ILE A 21 3.72 -3.94 -0.11
N LEU A 22 3.99 -2.81 -0.76
CA LEU A 22 3.16 -1.61 -0.69
C LEU A 22 1.81 -1.83 -1.40
N PRO A 23 0.80 -0.94 -1.19
CA PRO A 23 -0.45 -1.03 -1.93
C PRO A 23 -0.21 -1.09 -3.44
N ILE A 24 -0.87 -2.04 -4.12
CA ILE A 24 -0.73 -2.23 -5.58
C ILE A 24 -1.73 -1.42 -6.39
N CYS A 25 -2.43 -0.49 -5.77
CA CYS A 25 -3.43 0.35 -6.41
C CYS A 25 -2.81 1.42 -7.31
N PRO A 26 -3.56 1.98 -8.30
CA PRO A 26 -3.08 3.05 -9.15
C PRO A 26 -2.64 4.27 -8.34
N THR A 27 -1.47 4.82 -8.65
CA THR A 27 -0.97 6.02 -7.98
C THR A 27 -1.56 7.29 -8.61
N GLY A 28 -1.97 8.23 -7.76
CA GLY A 28 -2.41 9.55 -8.16
C GLY A 28 -1.31 10.61 -8.09
N TYR A 29 -1.72 11.84 -7.83
CA TYR A 29 -0.78 12.96 -7.64
C TYR A 29 0.19 12.67 -6.48
N GLY A 30 1.48 12.96 -6.70
CA GLY A 30 2.54 12.70 -5.72
C GLY A 30 3.08 11.26 -5.75
N ASN A 31 2.59 10.40 -6.65
CA ASN A 31 3.02 9.01 -6.84
C ASN A 31 2.86 8.09 -5.64
N SER A 32 2.17 8.55 -4.58
CA SER A 32 1.94 7.75 -3.37
C SER A 32 0.96 6.61 -3.64
N PRO A 33 1.30 5.37 -3.27
CA PRO A 33 0.37 4.24 -3.37
C PRO A 33 -0.78 4.33 -2.35
N TYR A 34 -0.68 5.25 -1.35
CA TYR A 34 -1.73 5.51 -0.35
C TYR A 34 -2.76 6.56 -0.81
N GLN A 35 -2.50 7.24 -1.95
CA GLN A 35 -3.41 8.20 -2.57
C GLN A 35 -3.82 7.68 -3.94
N SER A 36 -4.70 6.68 -3.95
CA SER A 36 -5.09 5.96 -5.15
C SER A 36 -6.43 6.44 -5.72
N PHE A 37 -6.58 6.30 -7.04
CA PHE A 37 -7.86 6.51 -7.75
C PHE A 37 -8.89 5.40 -7.49
N SER A 38 -8.49 4.29 -6.89
CA SER A 38 -9.38 3.19 -6.51
C SER A 38 -8.73 2.29 -5.47
N SER A 39 -9.51 1.81 -4.51
CA SER A 39 -9.09 0.79 -3.53
C SER A 39 -9.17 -0.65 -4.06
N TYR A 40 -9.64 -0.83 -5.30
CA TYR A 40 -9.81 -2.15 -5.94
C TYR A 40 -8.90 -2.36 -7.13
N ALA A 41 -8.64 -1.31 -7.90
CA ALA A 41 -7.90 -1.40 -9.15
C ALA A 41 -6.40 -1.67 -8.94
N GLY A 42 -5.78 -2.38 -9.87
CA GLY A 42 -4.34 -2.59 -9.91
C GLY A 42 -3.61 -1.47 -10.66
N ASN A 43 -2.36 -1.22 -10.29
CA ASN A 43 -1.54 -0.17 -10.85
C ASN A 43 -1.05 -0.53 -12.27
N PRO A 44 -1.48 0.18 -13.32
CA PRO A 44 -1.07 -0.09 -14.70
C PRO A 44 0.45 -0.04 -14.92
N TYR A 45 1.18 0.71 -14.09
CA TYR A 45 2.64 0.80 -14.20
C TYR A 45 3.35 -0.52 -13.90
N MET A 46 2.71 -1.42 -13.17
CA MET A 46 3.27 -2.74 -12.83
C MET A 46 3.04 -3.80 -13.92
N ILE A 47 2.25 -3.52 -14.97
CA ILE A 47 2.04 -4.47 -16.08
C ILE A 47 3.36 -4.65 -16.82
N ASP A 48 3.81 -5.89 -16.93
CA ASP A 48 5.05 -6.26 -17.61
C ASP A 48 4.83 -6.45 -19.12
N PHE A 49 5.69 -5.88 -19.95
CA PHE A 49 5.55 -5.93 -21.42
C PHE A 49 6.13 -7.20 -22.02
N ASP A 50 7.15 -7.78 -21.41
CA ASP A 50 7.71 -9.04 -21.87
C ASP A 50 6.71 -10.18 -21.66
N ASP A 51 5.99 -10.20 -20.54
CA ASP A 51 4.88 -11.12 -20.31
C ASP A 51 3.77 -10.91 -21.36
N LEU A 52 3.46 -9.66 -21.77
CA LEU A 52 2.48 -9.39 -22.83
C LEU A 52 2.98 -9.83 -24.22
N LYS A 53 4.28 -9.76 -24.48
CA LYS A 53 4.89 -10.30 -25.70
C LYS A 53 4.78 -11.83 -25.75
N GLU A 54 5.05 -12.52 -24.65
CA GLU A 54 4.87 -13.97 -24.54
C GLU A 54 3.43 -14.42 -24.82
N GLU A 55 2.46 -13.62 -24.37
CA GLU A 55 1.03 -13.83 -24.65
C GLU A 55 0.62 -13.45 -26.11
N GLY A 56 1.53 -12.94 -26.91
CA GLY A 56 1.24 -12.51 -28.30
C GLY A 56 0.47 -11.19 -28.39
N LEU A 57 0.41 -10.41 -27.31
CA LEU A 57 -0.27 -9.11 -27.27
C LEU A 57 0.62 -7.95 -27.67
N LEU A 58 1.95 -8.12 -27.61
CA LEU A 58 2.95 -7.14 -28.06
C LEU A 58 4.02 -7.80 -28.93
N GLN A 59 4.71 -6.96 -29.70
CA GLN A 59 5.99 -7.30 -30.36
C GLN A 59 7.09 -6.47 -29.69
N GLU A 60 8.32 -6.99 -29.64
CA GLU A 60 9.45 -6.34 -28.95
C GLU A 60 9.73 -4.93 -29.48
N GLU A 61 9.60 -4.72 -30.78
CA GLU A 61 9.84 -3.45 -31.46
C GLU A 61 8.87 -2.33 -31.02
N GLU A 62 7.74 -2.69 -30.39
CA GLU A 62 6.71 -1.74 -29.97
C GLU A 62 7.05 -1.06 -28.64
N TYR A 63 8.01 -1.59 -27.86
CA TYR A 63 8.37 -1.03 -26.55
C TYR A 63 9.88 -1.01 -26.24
N ALA A 64 10.71 -1.84 -26.91
CA ALA A 64 12.12 -1.97 -26.57
C ALA A 64 12.96 -0.70 -26.81
N SER A 65 12.53 0.16 -27.75
CA SER A 65 13.21 1.42 -28.05
C SER A 65 12.84 2.57 -27.11
N LEU A 66 11.86 2.39 -26.23
CA LEU A 66 11.40 3.44 -25.31
C LEU A 66 12.37 3.60 -24.14
N SER A 67 12.63 4.85 -23.76
CA SER A 67 13.39 5.14 -22.53
C SER A 67 12.47 5.13 -21.31
N TRP A 68 12.94 4.49 -20.24
CA TRP A 68 12.22 4.38 -18.96
C TRP A 68 12.94 5.11 -17.81
N GLY A 69 13.94 5.94 -18.15
CA GLY A 69 14.76 6.70 -17.23
C GLY A 69 16.24 6.33 -17.31
N ASP A 70 17.08 7.26 -16.88
CA ASP A 70 18.54 7.11 -16.91
C ASP A 70 19.12 6.54 -15.60
N GLN A 71 18.28 6.42 -14.56
CA GLN A 71 18.66 5.91 -13.24
C GLN A 71 17.99 4.53 -13.00
N PRO A 72 18.70 3.42 -13.18
CA PRO A 72 18.11 2.09 -13.06
C PRO A 72 17.50 1.79 -11.67
N ALA A 73 18.07 2.35 -10.61
CA ALA A 73 17.60 2.17 -9.24
C ALA A 73 16.48 3.15 -8.83
N ALA A 74 15.97 3.96 -9.77
CA ALA A 74 14.88 4.90 -9.50
C ALA A 74 13.80 4.84 -10.58
N VAL A 75 12.54 4.96 -10.15
CA VAL A 75 11.39 5.03 -11.06
C VAL A 75 11.23 6.45 -11.58
N ASP A 76 11.19 6.63 -12.90
CA ASP A 76 10.78 7.87 -13.55
C ASP A 76 9.28 7.81 -13.89
N TYR A 77 8.45 8.36 -13.01
CA TYR A 77 7.00 8.38 -13.20
C TYR A 77 6.57 9.23 -14.40
N GLY A 78 7.33 10.25 -14.77
CA GLY A 78 7.02 11.08 -15.93
C GLY A 78 7.14 10.28 -17.23
N LEU A 79 8.20 9.50 -17.39
CA LEU A 79 8.40 8.61 -18.53
C LEU A 79 7.40 7.45 -18.52
N LEU A 80 7.10 6.87 -17.35
CA LEU A 80 6.05 5.87 -17.22
C LEU A 80 4.71 6.42 -17.72
N TYR A 81 4.29 7.58 -17.23
CA TYR A 81 3.05 8.22 -17.66
C TYR A 81 3.03 8.50 -19.17
N GLY A 82 4.14 8.99 -19.72
CA GLY A 82 4.24 9.34 -21.14
C GLY A 82 4.21 8.15 -22.09
N HIS A 83 4.75 7.01 -21.71
CA HIS A 83 4.94 5.86 -22.61
C HIS A 83 4.04 4.68 -22.32
N LYS A 84 3.79 4.36 -21.05
CA LYS A 84 3.13 3.11 -20.64
C LYS A 84 1.77 2.92 -21.30
N PHE A 85 0.93 3.94 -21.27
CA PHE A 85 -0.44 3.84 -21.78
C PHE A 85 -0.50 3.70 -23.30
N THR A 86 0.47 4.27 -24.04
CA THR A 86 0.55 4.10 -25.50
C THR A 86 0.81 2.64 -25.87
N VAL A 87 1.74 1.98 -25.16
CA VAL A 87 2.03 0.55 -25.38
C VAL A 87 0.84 -0.31 -24.93
N LEU A 88 0.22 0.01 -23.79
CA LEU A 88 -0.96 -0.72 -23.31
C LEU A 88 -2.16 -0.61 -24.27
N LYS A 89 -2.35 0.51 -24.96
CA LYS A 89 -3.39 0.64 -25.99
C LYS A 89 -3.17 -0.37 -27.12
N THR A 90 -1.93 -0.56 -27.57
CA THR A 90 -1.57 -1.57 -28.57
C THR A 90 -1.89 -2.98 -28.08
N ALA A 91 -1.45 -3.35 -26.87
CA ALA A 91 -1.74 -4.66 -26.28
C ALA A 91 -3.26 -4.90 -26.13
N CYS A 92 -3.99 -3.91 -25.61
CA CYS A 92 -5.43 -3.99 -25.40
C CYS A 92 -6.21 -4.19 -26.70
N SER A 93 -5.71 -3.68 -27.85
CA SER A 93 -6.36 -3.88 -29.15
C SER A 93 -6.39 -5.34 -29.60
N ARG A 94 -5.45 -6.17 -29.10
CA ARG A 94 -5.26 -7.57 -29.48
C ARG A 94 -5.94 -8.58 -28.55
N ILE A 95 -6.43 -8.17 -27.39
CA ILE A 95 -7.06 -9.07 -26.39
C ILE A 95 -8.19 -9.90 -26.99
N ALA A 96 -9.03 -9.31 -27.85
CA ALA A 96 -10.15 -10.01 -28.47
C ALA A 96 -9.74 -11.24 -29.29
N GLY A 97 -8.53 -11.27 -29.85
CA GLY A 97 -8.01 -12.38 -30.62
C GLY A 97 -7.33 -13.48 -29.81
N VAL A 98 -6.90 -13.17 -28.57
CA VAL A 98 -6.03 -14.07 -27.78
C VAL A 98 -6.65 -14.46 -26.44
N LEU A 99 -7.21 -13.49 -25.68
CA LEU A 99 -7.67 -13.67 -24.31
C LEU A 99 -9.15 -13.27 -24.12
N SER A 100 -9.99 -13.41 -25.17
CA SER A 100 -11.38 -12.92 -25.15
C SER A 100 -12.23 -13.53 -24.04
N GLU A 101 -12.16 -14.84 -23.86
CA GLU A 101 -12.97 -15.56 -22.87
C GLU A 101 -12.56 -15.18 -21.43
N GLN A 102 -11.26 -15.10 -21.18
CA GLN A 102 -10.71 -14.70 -19.88
C GLN A 102 -11.10 -13.26 -19.54
N PHE A 103 -11.04 -12.37 -20.53
CA PHE A 103 -11.47 -10.97 -20.36
C PHE A 103 -12.96 -10.86 -20.04
N GLN A 104 -13.81 -11.59 -20.75
CA GLN A 104 -15.26 -11.58 -20.48
C GLN A 104 -15.59 -12.13 -19.09
N LYS A 105 -14.89 -13.20 -18.68
CA LYS A 105 -15.01 -13.75 -17.34
C LYS A 105 -14.62 -12.72 -16.29
N PHE A 106 -13.46 -12.08 -16.45
CA PHE A 106 -12.98 -11.03 -15.56
C PHE A 106 -13.99 -9.88 -15.42
N CYS A 107 -14.50 -9.35 -16.53
CA CYS A 107 -15.48 -8.29 -16.50
C CYS A 107 -16.77 -8.67 -15.75
N LYS A 108 -17.19 -9.93 -15.86
CA LYS A 108 -18.37 -10.43 -15.15
C LYS A 108 -18.12 -10.55 -13.64
N GLU A 109 -16.97 -11.10 -13.26
CA GLU A 109 -16.59 -11.36 -11.86
C GLU A 109 -16.27 -10.05 -11.11
N GLN A 110 -15.66 -9.08 -11.79
CA GLN A 110 -15.22 -7.82 -11.20
C GLN A 110 -16.22 -6.65 -11.41
N LYS A 111 -17.40 -6.94 -11.92
CA LYS A 111 -18.40 -5.92 -12.29
C LYS A 111 -18.69 -4.92 -11.17
N PHE A 112 -18.64 -5.35 -9.91
CA PHE A 112 -19.08 -4.57 -8.74
C PHE A 112 -18.22 -3.32 -8.46
N TRP A 113 -16.99 -3.26 -9.01
CA TRP A 113 -16.10 -2.11 -8.93
C TRP A 113 -15.59 -1.65 -10.31
N LEU A 114 -15.40 -2.60 -11.24
CA LEU A 114 -14.72 -2.37 -12.50
C LEU A 114 -15.49 -1.42 -13.42
N ASP A 115 -16.82 -1.49 -13.42
CA ASP A 115 -17.67 -0.64 -14.27
C ASP A 115 -17.54 0.84 -13.85
N ASP A 116 -17.63 1.12 -12.55
CA ASP A 116 -17.48 2.48 -12.01
C ASP A 116 -16.05 3.00 -12.16
N TYR A 117 -15.05 2.18 -11.88
CA TYR A 117 -13.64 2.56 -12.08
C TYR A 117 -13.32 2.90 -13.53
N ALA A 118 -13.72 2.05 -14.47
CA ALA A 118 -13.44 2.28 -15.88
C ALA A 118 -14.15 3.54 -16.41
N LEU A 119 -15.40 3.77 -16.00
CA LEU A 119 -16.11 4.99 -16.32
C LEU A 119 -15.45 6.23 -15.70
N TYR A 120 -15.10 6.17 -14.41
CA TYR A 120 -14.40 7.24 -13.71
C TYR A 120 -13.09 7.64 -14.42
N MET A 121 -12.23 6.67 -14.73
CA MET A 121 -10.97 6.92 -15.40
C MET A 121 -11.15 7.49 -16.80
N SER A 122 -12.17 7.01 -17.53
CA SER A 122 -12.48 7.52 -18.87
C SER A 122 -12.95 8.97 -18.84
N ILE A 123 -13.83 9.33 -17.89
CA ILE A 123 -14.27 10.71 -17.69
C ILE A 123 -13.08 11.59 -17.24
N LYS A 124 -12.23 11.09 -16.36
CA LYS A 124 -11.03 11.78 -15.89
C LYS A 124 -10.07 12.10 -17.05
N ASP A 125 -9.81 11.13 -17.92
CA ASP A 125 -8.99 11.31 -19.13
C ASP A 125 -9.64 12.34 -20.08
N TYR A 126 -10.95 12.24 -20.29
CA TYR A 126 -11.73 13.16 -21.14
C TYR A 126 -11.63 14.62 -20.65
N HIS A 127 -11.57 14.82 -19.33
CA HIS A 127 -11.39 16.14 -18.70
C HIS A 127 -9.90 16.45 -18.40
N GLY A 128 -8.94 15.83 -19.10
CA GLY A 128 -7.52 16.14 -19.00
C GLY A 128 -6.89 15.84 -17.62
N GLY A 129 -7.41 14.86 -16.89
CA GLY A 129 -6.89 14.46 -15.57
C GLY A 129 -7.44 15.25 -14.39
N GLN A 130 -8.38 16.18 -14.62
CA GLN A 130 -9.01 16.97 -13.55
C GLN A 130 -9.70 16.08 -12.51
N SER A 131 -9.73 16.55 -11.27
CA SER A 131 -10.51 15.92 -10.20
C SER A 131 -12.00 15.82 -10.59
N TRP A 132 -12.68 14.75 -10.18
CA TRP A 132 -14.11 14.59 -10.43
C TRP A 132 -14.94 15.76 -9.87
N LYS A 133 -14.41 16.45 -8.87
CA LYS A 133 -15.06 17.63 -8.29
C LYS A 133 -15.07 18.84 -9.26
N GLU A 134 -14.22 18.85 -10.25
CA GLU A 134 -14.16 19.89 -11.29
C GLU A 134 -14.96 19.54 -12.55
N TRP A 135 -15.56 18.35 -12.60
CA TRP A 135 -16.42 17.94 -13.72
C TRP A 135 -17.77 18.69 -13.72
N PRO A 136 -18.54 18.64 -14.80
CA PRO A 136 -19.92 19.14 -14.81
C PRO A 136 -20.73 18.56 -13.65
N GLU A 137 -21.56 19.40 -13.02
CA GLU A 137 -22.32 19.04 -11.82
C GLU A 137 -23.17 17.76 -12.01
N THR A 138 -23.73 17.56 -13.19
CA THR A 138 -24.50 16.36 -13.54
C THR A 138 -23.66 15.08 -13.51
N LEU A 139 -22.37 15.16 -13.84
CA LEU A 139 -21.44 14.05 -13.74
C LEU A 139 -20.91 13.89 -12.31
N GLN A 140 -20.68 14.99 -11.57
CA GLN A 140 -20.35 14.90 -10.14
C GLN A 140 -21.45 14.17 -9.36
N LYS A 141 -22.72 14.50 -9.63
CA LYS A 141 -23.93 13.93 -8.97
C LYS A 141 -24.38 12.62 -9.59
N ARG A 142 -23.65 12.12 -10.58
CA ARG A 142 -23.97 10.85 -11.27
C ARG A 142 -25.41 10.81 -11.81
N GLU A 143 -25.89 11.92 -12.37
CA GLU A 143 -27.24 11.97 -12.96
C GLU A 143 -27.36 10.98 -14.11
N LYS A 144 -28.42 10.17 -14.08
CA LYS A 144 -28.60 9.02 -14.96
C LYS A 144 -28.42 9.36 -16.44
N ASP A 145 -29.11 10.40 -16.91
CA ASP A 145 -29.10 10.76 -18.35
C ASP A 145 -27.69 11.23 -18.78
N SER A 146 -26.99 11.95 -17.90
CA SER A 146 -25.60 12.40 -18.15
C SER A 146 -24.62 11.23 -18.15
N LEU A 147 -24.79 10.26 -17.24
CA LEU A 147 -23.98 9.04 -17.23
C LEU A 147 -24.24 8.17 -18.45
N GLU A 148 -25.49 8.02 -18.90
CA GLU A 148 -25.82 7.27 -20.12
C GLU A 148 -25.22 7.93 -21.35
N ALA A 149 -25.29 9.26 -21.46
CA ALA A 149 -24.72 10.01 -22.57
C ALA A 149 -23.19 9.87 -22.64
N ILE A 150 -22.49 10.14 -21.53
CA ILE A 150 -21.02 10.06 -21.48
C ILE A 150 -20.51 8.61 -21.64
N HIS A 151 -21.25 7.63 -21.15
CA HIS A 151 -20.92 6.21 -21.33
C HIS A 151 -20.99 5.81 -22.82
N GLN A 152 -21.95 6.32 -23.57
CA GLN A 152 -22.03 6.08 -25.03
C GLN A 152 -20.89 6.78 -25.76
N GLU A 153 -20.56 8.00 -25.36
CA GLU A 153 -19.47 8.78 -25.98
C GLU A 153 -18.10 8.14 -25.74
N LEU A 154 -17.84 7.62 -24.51
CA LEU A 154 -16.54 7.08 -24.08
C LEU A 154 -16.47 5.53 -24.09
N THR A 155 -17.28 4.88 -24.92
CA THR A 155 -17.37 3.40 -24.93
C THR A 155 -16.01 2.73 -25.13
N ASP A 156 -15.19 3.23 -26.02
CA ASP A 156 -13.88 2.67 -26.35
C ASP A 156 -12.86 2.90 -25.20
N GLU A 157 -12.89 4.05 -24.56
CA GLU A 157 -12.05 4.40 -23.42
C GLU A 157 -12.41 3.54 -22.19
N ILE A 158 -13.70 3.36 -21.92
CA ILE A 158 -14.19 2.49 -20.85
C ILE A 158 -13.72 1.04 -21.11
N LEU A 159 -13.82 0.57 -22.34
CA LEU A 159 -13.33 -0.74 -22.70
C LEU A 159 -11.81 -0.85 -22.54
N PHE A 160 -11.06 0.20 -22.88
CA PHE A 160 -9.61 0.26 -22.68
C PHE A 160 -9.26 0.11 -21.19
N TRP A 161 -9.87 0.89 -20.29
CA TRP A 161 -9.59 0.80 -18.87
C TRP A 161 -9.96 -0.56 -18.26
N LYS A 162 -11.05 -1.18 -18.71
CA LYS A 162 -11.39 -2.57 -18.33
C LYS A 162 -10.32 -3.56 -18.76
N LYS A 163 -9.79 -3.42 -19.98
CA LYS A 163 -8.73 -4.27 -20.51
C LYS A 163 -7.41 -4.07 -19.77
N VAL A 164 -7.06 -2.83 -19.41
CA VAL A 164 -5.86 -2.54 -18.60
C VAL A 164 -5.95 -3.26 -17.26
N GLN A 165 -7.08 -3.16 -16.55
CA GLN A 165 -7.28 -3.87 -15.29
C GLN A 165 -7.24 -5.39 -15.46
N PHE A 166 -7.84 -5.91 -16.51
CA PHE A 166 -7.73 -7.34 -16.85
C PHE A 166 -6.27 -7.78 -17.02
N LEU A 167 -5.45 -7.04 -17.76
CA LEU A 167 -4.04 -7.37 -17.98
C LEU A 167 -3.25 -7.36 -16.67
N PHE A 168 -3.52 -6.38 -15.79
CA PHE A 168 -2.90 -6.34 -14.47
C PHE A 168 -3.22 -7.60 -13.66
N PHE A 169 -4.51 -7.92 -13.48
CA PHE A 169 -4.91 -9.07 -12.65
C PHE A 169 -4.54 -10.41 -13.30
N TYR A 170 -4.54 -10.50 -14.61
CA TYR A 170 -4.06 -11.68 -15.32
C TYR A 170 -2.58 -11.99 -15.01
N GLN A 171 -1.73 -10.96 -14.94
CA GLN A 171 -0.33 -11.11 -14.54
C GLN A 171 -0.16 -11.28 -13.03
N TRP A 172 -1.00 -10.61 -12.23
CA TRP A 172 -1.01 -10.76 -10.78
C TRP A 172 -1.34 -12.19 -10.34
N ASP A 173 -2.37 -12.77 -10.92
CA ASP A 173 -2.77 -14.15 -10.60
C ASP A 173 -1.67 -15.16 -10.91
N LYS A 174 -0.94 -14.96 -12.02
CA LYS A 174 0.23 -15.78 -12.37
C LYS A 174 1.36 -15.62 -11.36
N LEU A 175 1.62 -14.37 -10.93
CA LEU A 175 2.65 -14.09 -9.93
C LEU A 175 2.29 -14.70 -8.58
N LYS A 176 1.04 -14.58 -8.15
CA LYS A 176 0.55 -15.17 -6.90
C LYS A 176 0.64 -16.70 -6.90
N ALA A 177 0.25 -17.34 -8.00
CA ALA A 177 0.42 -18.79 -8.16
C ALA A 177 1.91 -19.20 -8.07
N HIS A 178 2.81 -18.43 -8.69
CA HIS A 178 4.25 -18.68 -8.58
C HIS A 178 4.78 -18.51 -7.15
N ALA A 179 4.27 -17.51 -6.40
CA ALA A 179 4.62 -17.34 -4.99
C ALA A 179 4.16 -18.55 -4.14
N GLU A 180 2.93 -19.02 -4.36
CA GLU A 180 2.37 -20.20 -3.68
C GLU A 180 3.19 -21.47 -3.97
N GLU A 181 3.57 -21.72 -5.24
CA GLU A 181 4.43 -22.84 -5.64
C GLU A 181 5.80 -22.81 -4.94
N ASN A 182 6.30 -21.63 -4.59
CA ASN A 182 7.55 -21.43 -3.87
C ASN A 182 7.36 -21.26 -2.35
N ASN A 183 6.16 -21.50 -1.80
CA ASN A 183 5.81 -21.33 -0.39
C ASN A 183 6.02 -19.90 0.14
N ILE A 184 5.93 -18.90 -0.70
CA ILE A 184 5.99 -17.48 -0.33
C ILE A 184 4.57 -16.92 -0.23
N LYS A 185 4.24 -16.35 0.93
CA LYS A 185 2.98 -15.65 1.17
C LYS A 185 3.17 -14.15 0.96
N ILE A 186 2.19 -13.51 0.34
CA ILE A 186 2.22 -12.07 0.09
C ILE A 186 1.45 -11.34 1.19
N ILE A 187 2.14 -10.44 1.88
CA ILE A 187 1.52 -9.48 2.80
C ILE A 187 1.25 -8.21 1.99
N GLY A 188 -0.03 -7.90 1.79
CA GLY A 188 -0.45 -6.65 1.14
C GLY A 188 -0.78 -5.58 2.16
N ASP A 189 -0.76 -4.33 1.71
CA ASP A 189 -1.01 -3.17 2.53
C ASP A 189 -2.33 -2.51 2.14
N LEU A 190 -3.19 -2.26 3.13
CA LEU A 190 -4.52 -1.71 2.96
C LEU A 190 -4.61 -0.36 3.67
N PRO A 191 -4.50 0.77 2.96
CA PRO A 191 -4.74 2.09 3.54
C PRO A 191 -6.13 2.17 4.16
N ILE A 192 -6.25 2.68 5.40
CA ILE A 192 -7.58 2.87 6.01
C ILE A 192 -8.43 3.79 5.14
N TYR A 193 -7.91 4.95 4.77
CA TYR A 193 -8.66 5.94 3.99
C TYR A 193 -8.48 5.75 2.49
N VAL A 194 -9.36 6.37 1.72
CA VAL A 194 -9.29 6.45 0.26
C VAL A 194 -9.12 7.90 -0.17
N SER A 195 -8.52 8.12 -1.35
CA SER A 195 -8.37 9.48 -1.89
C SER A 195 -9.73 10.09 -2.18
N TYR A 196 -9.89 11.40 -1.90
CA TYR A 196 -11.07 12.12 -2.32
C TYR A 196 -11.28 12.09 -3.83
N ASP A 197 -10.18 12.23 -4.59
CA ASP A 197 -10.21 12.09 -6.04
C ASP A 197 -10.05 10.61 -6.44
N SER A 198 -11.12 9.83 -6.21
CA SER A 198 -11.17 8.40 -6.49
C SER A 198 -12.53 7.96 -7.00
N ALA A 199 -12.54 6.83 -7.71
CA ALA A 199 -13.76 6.14 -8.12
C ALA A 199 -14.61 5.72 -6.92
N ASP A 200 -13.97 5.38 -5.78
CA ASP A 200 -14.65 4.97 -4.56
C ASP A 200 -15.55 6.09 -4.02
N VAL A 201 -15.02 7.30 -3.87
CA VAL A 201 -15.77 8.45 -3.35
C VAL A 201 -16.81 8.94 -4.36
N TRP A 202 -16.45 8.98 -5.64
CA TRP A 202 -17.39 9.41 -6.71
C TRP A 202 -18.55 8.44 -6.88
N ALA A 203 -18.31 7.11 -6.77
CA ALA A 203 -19.35 6.10 -6.96
C ALA A 203 -20.23 5.92 -5.72
N HIS A 204 -19.68 6.12 -4.53
CA HIS A 204 -20.34 5.84 -3.24
C HIS A 204 -20.20 7.00 -2.25
N PRO A 205 -20.62 8.23 -2.61
CA PRO A 205 -20.47 9.40 -1.75
C PRO A 205 -21.15 9.28 -0.39
N GLU A 206 -22.21 8.45 -0.28
CA GLU A 206 -22.94 8.17 0.97
C GLU A 206 -22.09 7.47 2.05
N GLU A 207 -21.03 6.79 1.65
CA GLU A 207 -20.09 6.13 2.57
C GLU A 207 -19.14 7.12 3.28
N PHE A 208 -19.15 8.40 2.86
CA PHE A 208 -18.22 9.42 3.34
C PHE A 208 -18.94 10.63 3.93
N GLN A 209 -18.26 11.37 4.81
CA GLN A 209 -18.77 12.60 5.42
C GLN A 209 -18.62 13.77 4.44
N LEU A 210 -19.54 13.86 3.49
CA LEU A 210 -19.60 14.93 2.49
C LEU A 210 -20.79 15.85 2.76
N ASP A 211 -20.69 17.11 2.36
CA ASP A 211 -21.77 18.06 2.38
C ASP A 211 -22.73 17.89 1.17
N GLU A 212 -23.76 18.73 1.08
CA GLU A 212 -24.72 18.73 -0.04
C GLU A 212 -24.11 19.03 -1.41
N ASN A 213 -22.93 19.62 -1.42
CA ASN A 213 -22.13 19.90 -2.61
C ASN A 213 -21.08 18.83 -2.88
N LEU A 214 -21.13 17.71 -2.17
CA LEU A 214 -20.16 16.61 -2.26
C LEU A 214 -18.73 17.01 -1.87
N CYS A 215 -18.53 18.08 -1.08
CA CYS A 215 -17.25 18.44 -0.50
C CYS A 215 -17.06 17.74 0.86
N PRO A 216 -15.85 17.31 1.23
CA PRO A 216 -15.62 16.79 2.58
C PRO A 216 -16.03 17.82 3.64
N ILE A 217 -16.68 17.40 4.71
CA ILE A 217 -16.96 18.23 5.87
C ILE A 217 -15.67 18.35 6.70
N GLU A 218 -15.01 17.24 6.88
CA GLU A 218 -13.74 17.08 7.57
C GLU A 218 -12.89 16.05 6.84
N VAL A 219 -11.59 16.11 7.05
CA VAL A 219 -10.61 15.21 6.44
C VAL A 219 -9.73 14.55 7.48
N ALA A 220 -9.14 13.42 7.08
CA ALA A 220 -8.24 12.64 7.92
C ALA A 220 -6.86 13.27 8.06
N GLY A 221 -6.21 12.96 9.18
CA GLY A 221 -4.83 13.30 9.47
C GLY A 221 -4.38 12.80 10.84
N CYS A 222 -3.26 13.33 11.30
CA CYS A 222 -2.74 13.09 12.65
C CYS A 222 -2.49 14.40 13.38
N PRO A 223 -2.65 14.43 14.72
CA PRO A 223 -2.37 15.63 15.50
C PRO A 223 -0.90 16.03 15.45
N PRO A 224 -0.57 17.28 15.80
CA PRO A 224 0.80 17.67 16.10
C PRO A 224 1.46 16.73 17.13
N ASP A 225 2.70 16.34 16.86
CA ASP A 225 3.48 15.44 17.71
C ASP A 225 4.96 15.86 17.76
N GLY A 226 5.82 15.00 18.28
CA GLY A 226 7.28 15.23 18.34
C GLY A 226 7.98 15.21 16.99
N PHE A 227 7.34 14.70 15.93
CA PHE A 227 7.86 14.61 14.58
C PHE A 227 7.34 15.74 13.66
N SER A 228 6.11 16.20 13.90
CA SER A 228 5.48 17.27 13.12
C SER A 228 4.76 18.27 14.01
N ALA A 229 5.30 19.49 14.13
CA ALA A 229 4.70 20.58 14.91
C ALA A 229 3.33 21.05 14.35
N ASP A 230 3.05 20.77 13.09
CA ASP A 230 1.80 21.10 12.39
C ASP A 230 0.85 19.91 12.29
N GLY A 231 1.28 18.73 12.73
CA GLY A 231 0.62 17.45 12.51
C GLY A 231 0.70 17.04 11.05
N GLN A 232 -0.09 16.04 10.67
CA GLN A 232 -0.18 15.57 9.29
C GLN A 232 -1.60 15.78 8.77
N LEU A 233 -1.74 16.50 7.68
CA LEU A 233 -3.00 16.70 6.96
C LEU A 233 -2.98 15.78 5.73
N TRP A 234 -3.72 14.67 5.78
CA TRP A 234 -3.76 13.70 4.67
C TRP A 234 -4.77 14.06 3.59
N GLY A 235 -5.84 14.78 3.97
CA GLY A 235 -6.84 15.27 3.02
C GLY A 235 -7.87 14.23 2.55
N ASN A 236 -7.80 12.99 3.02
CA ASN A 236 -8.78 11.96 2.71
C ASN A 236 -10.11 12.25 3.39
N PRO A 237 -11.26 12.06 2.72
CA PRO A 237 -12.58 12.21 3.36
C PRO A 237 -12.75 11.15 4.45
N LEU A 238 -13.44 11.53 5.53
CA LEU A 238 -13.76 10.63 6.63
C LEU A 238 -14.96 9.75 6.29
N PHE A 239 -15.01 8.55 6.83
CA PHE A 239 -16.12 7.62 6.64
C PHE A 239 -17.36 8.06 7.41
N ASN A 240 -18.53 7.86 6.80
CA ASN A 240 -19.84 8.01 7.43
C ASN A 240 -20.18 6.73 8.21
N TRP A 241 -19.59 6.59 9.40
CA TRP A 241 -19.74 5.37 10.20
C TRP A 241 -21.17 5.05 10.61
N ASP A 242 -22.05 6.05 10.72
CA ASP A 242 -23.46 5.85 11.03
C ASP A 242 -24.16 5.17 9.85
N TYR A 243 -23.98 5.67 8.64
CA TYR A 243 -24.52 5.05 7.42
C TYR A 243 -23.92 3.65 7.20
N MET A 244 -22.60 3.51 7.36
CA MET A 244 -21.96 2.20 7.23
C MET A 244 -22.48 1.18 8.25
N LYS A 245 -22.80 1.61 9.47
CA LYS A 245 -23.43 0.74 10.47
C LYS A 245 -24.85 0.32 10.06
N GLU A 246 -25.66 1.22 9.54
CA GLU A 246 -27.00 0.93 9.03
C GLU A 246 -26.98 -0.08 7.87
N THR A 247 -25.91 -0.04 7.05
CA THR A 247 -25.68 -0.97 5.95
C THR A 247 -24.86 -2.19 6.34
N GLU A 248 -24.70 -2.46 7.66
CA GLU A 248 -23.91 -3.57 8.20
C GLU A 248 -22.48 -3.56 7.71
N TYR A 249 -21.87 -2.41 7.55
CA TYR A 249 -20.50 -2.19 7.06
C TYR A 249 -20.21 -2.86 5.72
N GLN A 250 -21.20 -2.96 4.84
CA GLN A 250 -21.10 -3.75 3.61
C GLN A 250 -19.94 -3.30 2.71
N TRP A 251 -19.65 -1.98 2.66
CA TRP A 251 -18.51 -1.45 1.92
C TRP A 251 -17.17 -2.02 2.43
N TRP A 252 -16.95 -2.00 3.76
CA TRP A 252 -15.75 -2.56 4.38
C TRP A 252 -15.66 -4.07 4.23
N VAL A 253 -16.78 -4.78 4.39
CA VAL A 253 -16.84 -6.23 4.18
C VAL A 253 -16.43 -6.59 2.75
N ASN A 254 -16.94 -5.87 1.76
CA ASN A 254 -16.57 -6.08 0.35
C ASN A 254 -15.09 -5.80 0.11
N ARG A 255 -14.56 -4.70 0.67
CA ARG A 255 -13.16 -4.31 0.55
C ARG A 255 -12.23 -5.37 1.14
N ILE A 256 -12.47 -5.81 2.36
CA ILE A 256 -11.66 -6.85 3.01
C ILE A 256 -11.80 -8.19 2.27
N ALA A 257 -13.02 -8.59 1.88
CA ALA A 257 -13.24 -9.81 1.12
C ALA A 257 -12.51 -9.82 -0.23
N TYR A 258 -12.40 -8.66 -0.87
CA TYR A 258 -11.65 -8.51 -2.12
C TYR A 258 -10.14 -8.60 -1.86
N GLN A 259 -9.64 -7.86 -0.88
CA GLN A 259 -8.21 -7.84 -0.55
C GLN A 259 -7.70 -9.22 -0.08
N SER A 260 -8.54 -9.99 0.63
CA SER A 260 -8.19 -11.36 1.06
C SER A 260 -8.06 -12.38 -0.09
N LYS A 261 -8.54 -12.05 -1.30
CA LYS A 261 -8.30 -12.85 -2.51
C LYS A 261 -6.99 -12.47 -3.20
N ILE A 262 -6.61 -11.20 -3.07
CA ILE A 262 -5.40 -10.65 -3.70
C ILE A 262 -4.17 -11.00 -2.87
N TYR A 263 -4.25 -10.89 -1.54
CA TYR A 263 -3.17 -11.12 -0.59
C TYR A 263 -3.41 -12.34 0.29
N ASP A 264 -2.33 -12.91 0.81
CA ASP A 264 -2.41 -13.99 1.80
C ASP A 264 -2.54 -13.45 3.23
N VAL A 265 -1.99 -12.27 3.48
CA VAL A 265 -2.11 -11.52 4.73
C VAL A 265 -2.38 -10.06 4.40
N ILE A 266 -3.26 -9.41 5.16
CA ILE A 266 -3.58 -7.99 4.98
C ILE A 266 -2.97 -7.19 6.13
N ARG A 267 -2.06 -6.25 5.86
CA ARG A 267 -1.69 -5.22 6.82
C ARG A 267 -2.70 -4.07 6.69
N ILE A 268 -3.42 -3.78 7.75
CA ILE A 268 -4.30 -2.62 7.80
C ILE A 268 -3.50 -1.44 8.34
N ASP A 269 -3.32 -0.45 7.48
CA ASP A 269 -2.65 0.81 7.80
C ASP A 269 -3.51 1.67 8.72
N HIS A 270 -2.87 2.37 9.67
CA HIS A 270 -3.49 3.27 10.64
C HIS A 270 -4.67 2.66 11.41
N PHE A 271 -4.46 1.46 11.97
CA PHE A 271 -5.50 0.70 12.68
C PHE A 271 -6.18 1.49 13.81
N ARG A 272 -5.47 2.41 14.48
CA ARG A 272 -6.07 3.23 15.52
C ARG A 272 -7.29 4.05 15.07
N GLY A 273 -7.37 4.37 13.78
CA GLY A 273 -8.50 5.11 13.19
C GLY A 273 -9.85 4.40 13.32
N PHE A 274 -9.86 3.10 13.63
CA PHE A 274 -11.09 2.36 13.94
C PHE A 274 -11.54 2.50 15.40
N ASP A 275 -10.65 2.88 16.31
CA ASP A 275 -10.99 3.22 17.69
C ASP A 275 -11.40 4.69 17.80
N GLU A 276 -10.44 5.56 17.48
CA GLU A 276 -10.63 7.00 17.37
C GLU A 276 -9.86 7.53 16.15
N TYR A 277 -10.50 8.32 15.34
CA TYR A 277 -9.90 8.98 14.17
C TYR A 277 -9.79 10.48 14.38
N TYR A 278 -8.73 11.07 13.81
CA TYR A 278 -8.46 12.50 13.91
C TYR A 278 -9.13 13.24 12.75
N ALA A 279 -10.09 14.09 13.08
CA ALA A 279 -10.88 14.85 12.13
C ALA A 279 -10.37 16.31 12.07
N ILE A 280 -10.06 16.76 10.87
CA ILE A 280 -9.56 18.12 10.61
C ILE A 280 -10.59 18.85 9.75
N PRO A 281 -11.04 20.07 10.10
CA PRO A 281 -11.95 20.84 9.28
C PRO A 281 -11.46 20.98 7.83
N TYR A 282 -12.31 20.69 6.86
CA TYR A 282 -11.94 20.80 5.45
C TYR A 282 -11.57 22.24 5.09
N GLY A 283 -10.45 22.43 4.40
CA GLY A 283 -9.93 23.74 4.05
C GLY A 283 -8.85 24.28 5.01
N ASP A 284 -8.62 23.63 6.14
CA ASP A 284 -7.48 23.94 6.99
C ASP A 284 -6.16 23.61 6.30
N SER A 285 -5.14 24.39 6.55
CA SER A 285 -3.80 24.19 5.97
C SER A 285 -2.87 23.33 6.83
N THR A 286 -3.27 23.02 8.06
CA THR A 286 -2.51 22.21 9.04
C THR A 286 -3.47 21.36 9.86
N ALA A 287 -2.96 20.37 10.58
CA ALA A 287 -3.76 19.51 11.44
C ALA A 287 -4.03 20.08 12.84
N LYS A 288 -3.61 21.33 13.14
CA LYS A 288 -3.68 21.89 14.50
C LYS A 288 -5.09 22.05 15.06
N ASN A 289 -6.09 22.28 14.21
CA ASN A 289 -7.48 22.49 14.64
C ASN A 289 -8.31 21.20 14.64
N GLY A 290 -7.66 20.07 14.36
CA GLY A 290 -8.33 18.78 14.38
C GLY A 290 -8.66 18.30 15.80
N TYR A 291 -9.51 17.29 15.88
CA TYR A 291 -9.94 16.67 17.11
C TYR A 291 -10.31 15.20 16.93
N TRP A 292 -10.29 14.44 18.02
CA TRP A 292 -10.60 13.03 17.99
C TRP A 292 -12.09 12.76 17.97
N LYS A 293 -12.50 11.81 17.14
CA LYS A 293 -13.86 11.28 17.02
C LYS A 293 -13.86 9.76 17.21
N PRO A 294 -14.91 9.17 17.80
CA PRO A 294 -14.99 7.72 17.96
C PRO A 294 -15.16 7.04 16.61
N GLY A 295 -14.42 5.95 16.41
CA GLY A 295 -14.54 5.05 15.27
C GLY A 295 -15.56 3.92 15.53
N PRO A 296 -15.70 2.96 14.60
CA PRO A 296 -16.67 1.86 14.70
C PRO A 296 -16.26 0.78 15.71
N GLY A 297 -14.99 0.74 16.11
CA GLY A 297 -14.47 -0.22 17.09
C GLY A 297 -14.71 -1.68 16.71
N MET A 298 -14.99 -2.51 17.72
CA MET A 298 -15.24 -3.94 17.55
C MET A 298 -16.51 -4.25 16.74
N ASP A 299 -17.44 -3.31 16.60
CA ASP A 299 -18.68 -3.53 15.84
C ASP A 299 -18.37 -3.88 14.36
N LEU A 300 -17.44 -3.14 13.76
CA LEU A 300 -16.92 -3.42 12.41
C LEU A 300 -16.23 -4.78 12.34
N PHE A 301 -15.26 -5.05 13.22
CA PHE A 301 -14.46 -6.28 13.15
C PHE A 301 -15.28 -7.53 13.47
N THR A 302 -16.24 -7.43 14.39
CA THR A 302 -17.21 -8.51 14.66
C THR A 302 -18.07 -8.79 13.43
N THR A 303 -18.51 -7.76 12.72
CA THR A 303 -19.29 -7.91 11.49
C THR A 303 -18.48 -8.56 10.38
N ILE A 304 -17.21 -8.13 10.20
CA ILE A 304 -16.29 -8.72 9.22
C ILE A 304 -16.05 -10.20 9.55
N GLU A 305 -15.72 -10.55 10.80
CA GLU A 305 -15.50 -11.94 11.21
C GLU A 305 -16.74 -12.81 11.03
N ASN A 306 -17.93 -12.30 11.35
CA ASN A 306 -19.18 -13.02 11.16
C ASN A 306 -19.49 -13.29 9.68
N LYS A 307 -19.16 -12.37 8.77
CA LYS A 307 -19.44 -12.51 7.34
C LYS A 307 -18.35 -13.26 6.57
N LEU A 308 -17.10 -13.13 6.96
CA LEU A 308 -15.93 -13.62 6.20
C LEU A 308 -15.13 -14.71 6.93
N GLY A 309 -15.40 -14.95 8.21
CA GLY A 309 -14.57 -15.78 9.07
C GLY A 309 -13.30 -15.08 9.53
N LYS A 310 -12.44 -15.82 10.22
CA LYS A 310 -11.13 -15.29 10.65
C LYS A 310 -10.20 -15.12 9.46
N LEU A 311 -9.62 -13.93 9.34
CA LEU A 311 -8.68 -13.58 8.30
C LEU A 311 -7.30 -13.27 8.89
N PRO A 312 -6.21 -13.56 8.17
CA PRO A 312 -4.86 -13.19 8.58
C PRO A 312 -4.65 -11.70 8.37
N ILE A 313 -4.81 -10.92 9.43
CA ILE A 313 -4.70 -9.46 9.42
C ILE A 313 -3.60 -9.04 10.39
N ILE A 314 -2.74 -8.11 9.96
CA ILE A 314 -1.78 -7.36 10.78
C ILE A 314 -2.35 -5.97 11.00
N ALA A 315 -2.33 -5.48 12.22
CA ALA A 315 -2.78 -4.12 12.54
C ALA A 315 -1.57 -3.18 12.69
N GLU A 316 -1.54 -2.10 11.91
CA GLU A 316 -0.56 -1.05 12.14
C GLU A 316 -1.02 -0.19 13.33
N ASP A 317 -0.41 -0.43 14.49
CA ASP A 317 -0.67 0.22 15.77
C ASP A 317 0.48 1.15 16.20
N LEU A 318 1.09 1.84 15.25
CA LEU A 318 2.19 2.76 15.51
C LEU A 318 1.71 4.12 16.06
N GLY A 319 2.63 4.87 16.67
CA GLY A 319 2.38 6.20 17.22
C GLY A 319 1.81 6.17 18.64
N PHE A 320 1.08 7.22 19.02
CA PHE A 320 0.53 7.35 20.37
C PHE A 320 -0.70 6.45 20.56
N LEU A 321 -0.58 5.45 21.41
CA LEU A 321 -1.64 4.47 21.69
C LEU A 321 -2.33 4.77 23.02
N THR A 322 -3.63 5.05 22.96
CA THR A 322 -4.52 5.08 24.13
C THR A 322 -4.80 3.66 24.63
N ASP A 323 -5.29 3.55 25.86
CA ASP A 323 -5.68 2.24 26.41
C ASP A 323 -6.84 1.62 25.62
N SER A 324 -7.74 2.43 25.04
CA SER A 324 -8.84 1.96 24.19
C SER A 324 -8.33 1.33 22.90
N VAL A 325 -7.34 1.92 22.23
CA VAL A 325 -6.69 1.33 21.03
C VAL A 325 -6.05 -0.01 21.37
N LYS A 326 -5.32 -0.10 22.48
CA LYS A 326 -4.70 -1.35 22.95
C LYS A 326 -5.76 -2.42 23.25
N GLN A 327 -6.87 -2.01 23.85
CA GLN A 327 -7.99 -2.93 24.13
C GLN A 327 -8.67 -3.40 22.84
N LEU A 328 -8.86 -2.50 21.86
CA LEU A 328 -9.40 -2.86 20.55
C LEU A 328 -8.49 -3.89 19.85
N LEU A 329 -7.19 -3.62 19.80
CA LEU A 329 -6.20 -4.56 19.22
C LEU A 329 -6.23 -5.92 19.92
N ALA A 330 -6.22 -5.93 21.26
CA ALA A 330 -6.30 -7.18 22.03
C ALA A 330 -7.60 -7.94 21.76
N SER A 331 -8.72 -7.23 21.55
CA SER A 331 -10.03 -7.82 21.30
C SER A 331 -10.15 -8.44 19.91
N THR A 332 -9.48 -7.89 18.89
CA THR A 332 -9.41 -8.49 17.55
C THR A 332 -8.48 -9.69 17.49
N GLY A 333 -7.50 -9.76 18.38
CA GLY A 333 -6.44 -10.77 18.34
C GLY A 333 -5.43 -10.59 17.22
N PHE A 334 -5.47 -9.48 16.48
CA PHE A 334 -4.50 -9.19 15.42
C PHE A 334 -3.12 -8.91 15.98
N PRO A 335 -2.03 -9.38 15.35
CA PRO A 335 -0.69 -8.93 15.69
C PRO A 335 -0.55 -7.42 15.40
N GLY A 336 -0.02 -6.68 16.38
CA GLY A 336 0.42 -5.31 16.19
C GLY A 336 1.86 -5.24 15.67
N MET A 337 2.33 -4.03 15.36
CA MET A 337 3.66 -3.78 14.81
C MET A 337 4.63 -3.27 15.87
N LYS A 338 5.89 -3.66 15.75
CA LYS A 338 7.00 -3.18 16.57
C LYS A 338 8.13 -2.72 15.65
N VAL A 339 8.39 -1.41 15.65
CA VAL A 339 9.47 -0.82 14.83
C VAL A 339 10.69 -0.61 15.71
N LEU A 340 11.80 -1.26 15.38
CA LEU A 340 13.00 -1.27 16.22
C LEU A 340 13.66 0.10 16.30
N GLU A 341 13.62 0.91 15.24
CA GLU A 341 14.13 2.30 15.27
C GLU A 341 13.44 3.17 16.33
N PHE A 342 12.17 2.93 16.63
CA PHE A 342 11.45 3.70 17.67
C PHE A 342 11.87 3.33 19.09
N ALA A 343 12.52 2.18 19.29
CA ALA A 343 12.94 1.72 20.61
C ALA A 343 13.94 2.64 21.32
N PHE A 344 14.63 3.47 20.58
CA PHE A 344 15.77 4.27 21.08
C PHE A 344 15.49 5.76 21.17
N ASP A 345 14.31 6.20 20.70
CA ASP A 345 13.84 7.59 20.84
C ASP A 345 13.35 7.83 22.29
N SER A 346 14.13 8.56 23.06
CA SER A 346 13.80 8.85 24.45
C SER A 346 12.63 9.83 24.65
N ARG A 347 12.19 10.49 23.58
CA ARG A 347 11.07 11.44 23.62
C ARG A 347 9.72 10.70 23.68
N ASP A 348 9.66 9.54 23.04
CA ASP A 348 8.49 8.71 23.05
C ASP A 348 8.79 7.52 23.96
N THR A 349 8.22 7.42 25.11
CA THR A 349 8.45 6.43 26.17
C THR A 349 8.70 5.00 25.66
N GLY A 350 9.71 4.82 24.85
CA GLY A 350 10.05 3.71 23.98
C GLY A 350 10.14 2.31 24.58
N SER A 351 9.73 2.12 25.84
CA SER A 351 9.76 0.79 26.47
C SER A 351 8.93 -0.26 25.74
N GLY A 352 7.82 0.12 25.10
CA GLY A 352 6.98 -0.79 24.34
C GLY A 352 7.61 -1.30 23.04
N TYR A 353 8.65 -0.63 22.52
CA TYR A 353 9.38 -1.00 21.31
C TYR A 353 10.70 -1.71 21.58
N LEU A 354 11.12 -1.84 22.84
CA LEU A 354 12.32 -2.60 23.20
C LEU A 354 12.06 -4.11 23.06
N PRO A 355 12.92 -4.88 22.41
CA PRO A 355 12.70 -6.31 22.08
C PRO A 355 12.30 -7.19 23.27
N HIS A 356 12.81 -6.90 24.48
CA HIS A 356 12.46 -7.67 25.67
C HIS A 356 11.04 -7.37 26.21
N CYS A 357 10.35 -6.36 25.66
CA CYS A 357 8.97 -5.98 26.02
C CYS A 357 7.94 -6.48 25.01
N TYR A 358 8.35 -7.15 23.92
CA TYR A 358 7.43 -7.59 22.90
C TYR A 358 6.50 -8.70 23.40
N PRO A 359 5.22 -8.69 23.02
CA PRO A 359 4.39 -9.90 23.04
C PRO A 359 4.82 -10.83 21.91
N ASN A 360 4.52 -12.13 22.00
CA ASN A 360 4.75 -13.05 20.88
C ASN A 360 3.90 -12.66 19.67
N ASN A 361 2.60 -12.42 19.87
CA ASN A 361 1.67 -12.01 18.82
C ASN A 361 1.95 -10.58 18.34
N CYS A 362 3.07 -10.38 17.65
CA CYS A 362 3.40 -9.13 16.98
C CYS A 362 4.32 -9.38 15.78
N VAL A 363 4.43 -8.36 14.93
CA VAL A 363 5.38 -8.31 13.82
C VAL A 363 6.44 -7.28 14.16
N VAL A 364 7.71 -7.69 14.19
CA VAL A 364 8.84 -6.78 14.36
C VAL A 364 9.37 -6.32 13.02
N TYR A 365 9.65 -5.04 12.92
CA TYR A 365 10.29 -4.37 11.77
C TYR A 365 11.58 -3.70 12.23
N THR A 366 12.60 -3.67 11.38
CA THR A 366 13.74 -2.76 11.58
C THR A 366 13.29 -1.31 11.41
N GLY A 367 12.66 -1.01 10.30
CA GLY A 367 11.95 0.21 9.93
C GLY A 367 10.86 -0.13 8.91
N THR A 368 9.98 0.81 8.61
CA THR A 368 8.95 0.70 7.55
C THR A 368 9.31 1.58 6.36
N HIS A 369 8.48 1.58 5.31
CA HIS A 369 8.64 2.49 4.16
C HIS A 369 8.62 3.98 4.53
N ASP A 370 8.09 4.36 5.70
CA ASP A 370 8.06 5.74 6.22
C ASP A 370 9.28 6.10 7.05
N ASN A 371 10.02 5.09 7.52
CA ASN A 371 11.28 5.26 8.22
C ASN A 371 12.45 5.45 7.25
N ASP A 372 13.60 5.81 7.78
CA ASP A 372 14.85 5.72 7.01
C ASP A 372 15.28 4.24 6.88
N THR A 373 16.33 3.97 6.13
CA THR A 373 17.06 2.72 6.27
C THR A 373 17.79 2.70 7.62
N ILE A 374 18.20 1.53 8.10
CA ILE A 374 18.98 1.46 9.35
C ILE A 374 20.22 2.34 9.28
N LEU A 375 21.00 2.29 8.20
CA LEU A 375 22.19 3.12 8.08
C LEU A 375 21.86 4.60 7.95
N GLY A 376 20.83 4.97 7.21
CA GLY A 376 20.32 6.34 7.14
C GLY A 376 19.87 6.85 8.50
N TRP A 377 19.23 6.01 9.32
CA TRP A 377 18.86 6.35 10.69
C TRP A 377 20.13 6.61 11.54
N PHE A 378 21.18 5.80 11.42
CA PHE A 378 22.45 6.05 12.12
C PHE A 378 23.18 7.32 11.64
N GLU A 379 22.92 7.79 10.42
CA GLU A 379 23.46 9.07 9.91
C GLU A 379 22.71 10.27 10.45
N THR A 380 21.38 10.16 10.65
CA THR A 380 20.48 11.30 10.89
C THR A 380 19.94 11.39 12.31
N ALA A 381 19.84 10.28 13.03
CA ALA A 381 19.31 10.25 14.40
C ALA A 381 20.22 10.99 15.38
N PRO A 382 19.67 11.58 16.46
CA PRO A 382 20.46 12.16 17.55
C PRO A 382 21.49 11.17 18.12
N GLU A 383 22.70 11.65 18.42
CA GLU A 383 23.81 10.82 18.95
C GLU A 383 23.40 10.02 20.21
N GLU A 384 22.54 10.58 21.05
CA GLU A 384 22.00 9.89 22.23
C GLU A 384 21.24 8.62 21.82
N PHE A 385 20.41 8.68 20.79
CA PHE A 385 19.61 7.54 20.32
C PHE A 385 20.50 6.47 19.70
N GLN A 386 21.47 6.89 18.86
CA GLN A 386 22.45 5.99 18.29
C GLN A 386 23.25 5.26 19.39
N ASN A 387 23.73 5.99 20.41
CA ASN A 387 24.47 5.41 21.53
C ASN A 387 23.59 4.45 22.36
N ASN A 388 22.31 4.75 22.54
CA ASN A 388 21.38 3.86 23.22
C ASN A 388 21.20 2.55 22.44
N ALA A 389 21.00 2.63 21.12
CA ALA A 389 20.91 1.47 20.23
C ALA A 389 22.18 0.61 20.30
N ILE A 390 23.35 1.22 20.12
CA ILE A 390 24.66 0.53 20.14
C ILE A 390 24.86 -0.21 21.48
N ARG A 391 24.56 0.44 22.59
CA ARG A 391 24.75 -0.16 23.93
C ARG A 391 23.73 -1.27 24.21
N TYR A 392 22.47 -1.07 23.90
CA TYR A 392 21.41 -2.03 24.16
C TYR A 392 21.54 -3.27 23.29
N LEU A 393 21.71 -3.09 21.99
CA LEU A 393 21.80 -4.17 21.00
C LEU A 393 23.22 -4.77 20.87
N ARG A 394 24.21 -4.16 21.53
CA ARG A 394 25.62 -4.56 21.44
C ARG A 394 26.15 -4.51 20.01
N LEU A 395 25.77 -3.47 19.28
CA LEU A 395 26.19 -3.27 17.89
C LEU A 395 27.70 -3.00 17.81
N THR A 396 28.35 -3.52 16.76
CA THR A 396 29.76 -3.26 16.47
C THR A 396 29.92 -2.80 15.02
N LYS A 397 31.01 -2.08 14.75
CA LYS A 397 31.31 -1.65 13.38
C LYS A 397 31.80 -2.82 12.50
N GLU A 398 32.40 -3.83 13.12
CA GLU A 398 32.92 -5.01 12.44
C GLU A 398 31.80 -5.87 11.90
N GLU A 399 30.68 -6.04 12.63
CA GLU A 399 29.49 -6.73 12.18
C GLU A 399 28.71 -5.86 11.16
N GLY A 400 28.74 -4.55 11.34
CA GLY A 400 27.86 -3.61 10.66
C GLY A 400 26.57 -3.36 11.45
N TYR A 401 26.21 -2.08 11.64
CA TYR A 401 25.06 -1.72 12.49
C TYR A 401 23.74 -2.25 11.95
N HIS A 402 23.55 -2.28 10.62
CA HIS A 402 22.35 -2.82 9.98
C HIS A 402 22.23 -4.34 10.25
N ILE A 403 23.31 -5.10 10.11
CA ILE A 403 23.31 -6.54 10.40
C ILE A 403 22.96 -6.78 11.87
N GLY A 404 23.60 -6.05 12.81
CA GLY A 404 23.32 -6.19 14.22
C GLY A 404 21.89 -5.84 14.63
N MET A 405 21.27 -4.84 13.99
CA MET A 405 19.85 -4.53 14.21
C MET A 405 18.93 -5.63 13.66
N MET A 406 19.15 -6.12 12.44
CA MET A 406 18.40 -7.23 11.86
C MET A 406 18.53 -8.49 12.74
N ARG A 407 19.74 -8.83 13.16
CA ARG A 407 20.00 -9.95 14.09
C ARG A 407 19.17 -9.83 15.36
N CYS A 408 19.06 -8.64 15.93
CA CYS A 408 18.25 -8.44 17.15
C CYS A 408 16.75 -8.58 16.88
N ALA A 409 16.26 -8.17 15.72
CA ALA A 409 14.89 -8.40 15.32
C ALA A 409 14.60 -9.91 15.14
N TRP A 410 15.49 -10.68 14.49
CA TRP A 410 15.38 -12.13 14.37
C TRP A 410 15.44 -12.86 15.72
N ALA A 411 16.27 -12.41 16.64
CA ALA A 411 16.41 -12.97 17.98
C ALA A 411 15.25 -12.60 18.93
N SER A 412 14.34 -11.74 18.53
CA SER A 412 13.19 -11.31 19.35
C SER A 412 12.15 -12.43 19.49
N VAL A 413 11.21 -12.24 20.42
CA VAL A 413 10.08 -13.16 20.65
C VAL A 413 8.90 -12.94 19.71
N ALA A 414 8.99 -11.96 18.79
CA ALA A 414 7.93 -11.68 17.83
C ALA A 414 7.70 -12.89 16.91
N ASP A 415 6.46 -13.22 16.65
CA ASP A 415 6.09 -14.36 15.78
C ASP A 415 6.55 -14.15 14.32
N THR A 416 6.63 -12.89 13.88
CA THR A 416 7.07 -12.53 12.52
C THR A 416 8.10 -11.39 12.58
N ALA A 417 9.09 -11.45 11.72
CA ALA A 417 10.10 -10.40 11.54
C ALA A 417 10.18 -9.99 10.07
N ILE A 418 10.03 -8.70 9.80
CA ILE A 418 10.05 -8.10 8.45
C ILE A 418 11.16 -7.05 8.40
N MET A 419 12.02 -7.14 7.39
CA MET A 419 13.11 -6.19 7.13
C MET A 419 12.96 -5.57 5.76
N GLN A 420 13.38 -4.33 5.64
CA GLN A 420 13.47 -3.65 4.34
C GLN A 420 14.59 -4.27 3.49
N MET A 421 14.37 -4.42 2.19
CA MET A 421 15.41 -4.90 1.28
C MET A 421 16.64 -3.99 1.29
N GLN A 422 16.45 -2.69 1.47
CA GLN A 422 17.51 -1.70 1.58
C GLN A 422 18.47 -1.97 2.75
N ASP A 423 17.94 -2.51 3.86
CA ASP A 423 18.76 -2.85 5.03
C ASP A 423 19.67 -4.05 4.74
N PHE A 424 19.16 -5.07 4.01
CA PHE A 424 20.00 -6.18 3.55
C PHE A 424 21.13 -5.72 2.63
N LEU A 425 20.87 -4.69 1.83
CA LEU A 425 21.84 -4.12 0.90
C LEU A 425 22.80 -3.12 1.58
N GLY A 426 22.58 -2.79 2.85
CA GLY A 426 23.38 -1.82 3.58
C GLY A 426 23.33 -0.42 2.98
N LEU A 427 22.16 0.00 2.44
CA LEU A 427 21.97 1.32 1.89
C LEU A 427 21.76 2.37 2.98
N GLY A 428 22.26 3.58 2.74
CA GLY A 428 22.00 4.77 3.55
C GLY A 428 20.71 5.49 3.15
N VAL A 429 20.68 6.79 3.37
CA VAL A 429 19.53 7.67 3.08
C VAL A 429 19.07 7.62 1.61
N GLU A 430 19.96 7.27 0.69
CA GLU A 430 19.64 7.12 -0.73
C GLU A 430 18.66 5.96 -1.02
N GLY A 431 18.57 4.99 -0.11
CA GLY A 431 17.63 3.87 -0.18
C GLY A 431 16.24 4.17 0.40
N ARG A 432 16.05 5.33 1.03
CA ARG A 432 14.80 5.67 1.70
C ARG A 432 13.62 5.70 0.71
N MET A 433 12.52 5.02 1.08
CA MET A 433 11.34 4.92 0.22
C MET A 433 10.45 6.18 0.30
N ASN A 434 10.14 6.62 1.51
CA ASN A 434 9.25 7.75 1.75
C ASN A 434 9.71 8.61 2.93
N THR A 435 9.53 9.91 2.79
CA THR A 435 9.65 10.87 3.88
C THR A 435 8.27 11.50 4.10
N PRO A 436 7.55 11.12 5.16
CA PRO A 436 6.21 11.64 5.43
C PRO A 436 6.14 13.17 5.44
N SER A 437 5.01 13.70 5.01
CA SER A 437 4.76 15.15 4.92
C SER A 437 5.64 15.91 3.92
N THR A 438 6.29 15.23 2.98
CA THR A 438 7.05 15.86 1.88
C THR A 438 6.43 15.55 0.51
N LEU A 439 6.60 16.47 -0.44
CA LEU A 439 6.18 16.29 -1.82
C LEU A 439 7.42 16.11 -2.72
N GLY A 440 7.36 15.05 -3.57
CA GLY A 440 8.44 14.75 -4.52
C GLY A 440 9.60 13.98 -3.91
N GLY A 441 10.31 13.24 -4.74
CA GLY A 441 11.47 12.41 -4.34
C GLY A 441 11.12 11.10 -3.62
N ASN A 442 9.85 10.88 -3.27
CA ASN A 442 9.36 9.67 -2.61
C ASN A 442 8.95 8.60 -3.61
N TRP A 443 8.88 7.34 -3.17
CA TRP A 443 8.35 6.19 -3.92
C TRP A 443 9.13 5.86 -5.20
N THR A 444 10.37 6.33 -5.31
CA THR A 444 11.18 6.18 -6.53
C THR A 444 12.19 5.05 -6.45
N TRP A 445 12.70 4.71 -5.26
CA TRP A 445 13.69 3.66 -5.10
C TRP A 445 13.17 2.29 -5.60
N ARG A 446 14.02 1.55 -6.28
CA ARG A 446 13.74 0.19 -6.74
C ARG A 446 14.97 -0.70 -6.63
N CYS A 447 14.74 -1.95 -6.22
CA CYS A 447 15.73 -2.99 -6.20
C CYS A 447 16.06 -3.45 -7.64
N LEU A 448 17.32 -3.70 -7.91
CA LEU A 448 17.80 -4.18 -9.20
C LEU A 448 17.98 -5.71 -9.18
N PRO A 449 17.91 -6.40 -10.33
CA PRO A 449 18.09 -7.86 -10.41
C PRO A 449 19.42 -8.37 -9.84
N GLY A 450 20.48 -7.54 -9.83
CA GLY A 450 21.78 -7.89 -9.23
C GLY A 450 21.84 -7.80 -7.71
N ASP A 451 20.88 -7.11 -7.09
CA ASP A 451 20.87 -6.85 -5.64
C ASP A 451 20.45 -8.10 -4.85
N TYR A 452 19.54 -8.91 -5.41
CA TYR A 452 19.05 -10.15 -4.80
C TYR A 452 19.74 -11.38 -5.43
N ASN A 453 21.00 -11.53 -5.15
CA ASN A 453 21.85 -12.60 -5.68
C ASN A 453 21.90 -13.84 -4.77
N ASN A 454 22.55 -14.90 -5.28
CA ASN A 454 22.65 -16.17 -4.56
C ASN A 454 23.48 -16.08 -3.27
N GLU A 455 24.50 -15.23 -3.22
CA GLU A 455 25.36 -15.06 -2.04
C GLU A 455 24.55 -14.46 -0.88
N LEU A 456 23.75 -13.42 -1.16
CA LEU A 456 22.85 -12.85 -0.17
C LEU A 456 21.78 -13.87 0.26
N ALA A 457 21.23 -14.64 -0.69
CA ALA A 457 20.23 -15.66 -0.36
C ALA A 457 20.78 -16.75 0.56
N ASP A 458 21.99 -17.24 0.28
CA ASP A 458 22.62 -18.29 1.09
C ASP A 458 22.95 -17.78 2.50
N TRP A 459 23.47 -16.55 2.61
CA TRP A 459 23.69 -15.92 3.92
C TRP A 459 22.39 -15.77 4.72
N LEU A 460 21.31 -15.29 4.10
CA LEU A 460 20.02 -15.17 4.77
C LEU A 460 19.46 -16.53 5.20
N HIS A 461 19.64 -17.56 4.38
CA HIS A 461 19.22 -18.92 4.73
C HIS A 461 19.94 -19.42 5.99
N ASP A 462 21.26 -19.23 6.07
CA ASP A 462 22.07 -19.60 7.24
C ASP A 462 21.58 -18.86 8.50
N GLU A 463 21.24 -17.56 8.37
CA GLU A 463 20.69 -16.79 9.49
C GLU A 463 19.30 -17.33 9.93
N MET A 464 18.44 -17.70 8.97
CA MET A 464 17.12 -18.28 9.31
C MET A 464 17.27 -19.61 10.05
N GLU A 465 18.25 -20.47 9.70
CA GLU A 465 18.55 -21.69 10.45
C GLU A 465 19.01 -21.40 11.88
N ILE A 466 19.88 -20.38 12.08
CA ILE A 466 20.38 -19.97 13.40
C ILE A 466 19.25 -19.51 14.31
N TYR A 467 18.33 -18.67 13.79
CA TYR A 467 17.21 -18.11 14.59
C TYR A 467 15.95 -18.95 14.54
N GLN A 468 15.93 -20.05 13.80
CA GLN A 468 14.76 -20.94 13.62
C GLN A 468 13.51 -20.19 13.13
N ARG A 469 13.71 -19.39 12.11
CA ARG A 469 12.65 -18.57 11.51
C ARG A 469 12.17 -19.10 10.16
#